data_0d7afc1a74e40034a653f242a0250188
#
_entry.id   0d7afc1a74e40034a653f242a0250188
#
_cell.length_a   1.000
_cell.length_b   1.000
_cell.length_c   1.000
_cell.angle_alpha   90.00
_cell.angle_beta   90.00
_cell.angle_gamma   90.00
#
_symmetry.space_group_name_H-M   'P 1'
#
loop_
_entity.id
_entity.type
_entity.pdbx_description
1 polymer ?
#
loop_
_entity_poly.entity_id
_entity_poly.type
_entity_poly.pdbx_seq_one_letter_code
_entity_poly.pdbx_strand_id
1 'polypeptide(L)'
;VIQRHLDQAHRTISTWAFKLIVLHHLSVGASLSVIRMQDVEAKIMQDIADGASLSDTIQGYSDELIAWSGLTDITYGEVARRMKLAVETTDYFAPSLSGLIRPDYDLLKFFDHARLVDNGFAAAWSKEDRTEILDAAHTVLVIHANTGVGDHFQRSLTYHRAGYLKLSNWDQAESVIEKARALPHRLVLFAGSAGAKYIGPAIAHGTGKVVIDVGVQMEKWLP
;
A
#
# COMPACT_ATOMS: atom_id res chain seq x y z
N VAL A 1 23.89 1.75 -13.22
CA VAL A 1 22.43 2.08 -13.24
C VAL A 1 21.70 1.10 -14.14
N ILE A 2 21.99 1.00 -15.43
CA ILE A 2 21.28 0.14 -16.40
C ILE A 2 21.33 -1.34 -15.98
N GLN A 3 22.49 -1.88 -15.60
CA GLN A 3 22.62 -3.28 -15.18
C GLN A 3 21.75 -3.59 -13.95
N ARG A 4 21.72 -2.68 -13.00
CA ARG A 4 20.90 -2.83 -11.79
C ARG A 4 19.40 -2.82 -12.10
N HIS A 5 18.94 -2.01 -13.06
CA HIS A 5 17.55 -2.02 -13.53
C HIS A 5 17.19 -3.32 -14.26
N LEU A 6 18.11 -3.89 -15.03
CA LEU A 6 17.94 -5.19 -15.66
C LEU A 6 17.83 -6.31 -14.61
N ASP A 7 18.71 -6.30 -13.60
CA ASP A 7 18.67 -7.27 -12.50
C ASP A 7 17.36 -7.18 -11.71
N GLN A 8 16.77 -6.00 -11.61
CA GLN A 8 15.49 -5.76 -10.97
C GLN A 8 14.29 -6.24 -11.79
N ALA A 9 14.30 -6.00 -13.10
CA ALA A 9 13.29 -6.52 -14.01
C ALA A 9 13.20 -8.05 -13.92
N HIS A 10 14.33 -8.73 -13.73
CA HIS A 10 14.39 -10.17 -13.52
C HIS A 10 13.89 -10.63 -12.14
N ARG A 11 13.85 -9.74 -11.13
CA ARG A 11 13.36 -10.04 -9.78
C ARG A 11 11.91 -9.65 -9.57
N THR A 12 11.30 -8.94 -10.50
CA THR A 12 9.92 -8.46 -10.36
C THR A 12 8.94 -9.58 -10.68
N ILE A 13 8.09 -9.86 -9.72
CA ILE A 13 7.00 -10.83 -9.88
C ILE A 13 5.94 -10.21 -10.78
N SER A 14 5.52 -10.96 -11.80
CA SER A 14 4.44 -10.51 -12.69
C SER A 14 3.10 -10.37 -11.96
N THR A 15 2.22 -9.55 -12.50
CA THR A 15 0.86 -9.33 -11.93
C THR A 15 0.08 -10.63 -11.78
N TRP A 16 0.21 -11.56 -12.75
CA TRP A 16 -0.43 -12.87 -12.70
C TRP A 16 0.16 -13.76 -11.58
N ALA A 17 1.48 -13.86 -11.49
CA ALA A 17 2.12 -14.63 -10.42
C ALA A 17 1.79 -14.06 -9.04
N PHE A 18 1.72 -12.74 -8.91
CA PHE A 18 1.34 -12.09 -7.67
C PHE A 18 -0.11 -12.38 -7.28
N LYS A 19 -1.05 -12.45 -8.24
CA LYS A 19 -2.42 -12.89 -7.97
C LYS A 19 -2.44 -14.30 -7.35
N LEU A 20 -1.68 -15.25 -7.89
CA LEU A 20 -1.61 -16.60 -7.33
C LEU A 20 -1.04 -16.62 -5.91
N ILE A 21 -0.07 -15.77 -5.61
CA ILE A 21 0.48 -15.63 -4.26
C ILE A 21 -0.61 -15.10 -3.30
N VAL A 22 -1.36 -14.08 -3.70
CA VAL A 22 -2.48 -13.54 -2.92
C VAL A 22 -3.52 -14.62 -2.63
N LEU A 23 -3.95 -15.35 -3.67
CA LEU A 23 -4.92 -16.45 -3.54
C LEU A 23 -4.40 -17.56 -2.62
N HIS A 24 -3.13 -17.94 -2.74
CA HIS A 24 -2.51 -18.91 -1.86
C HIS A 24 -2.54 -18.45 -0.39
N HIS A 25 -2.11 -17.23 -0.08
CA HIS A 25 -2.12 -16.70 1.29
C HIS A 25 -3.55 -16.64 1.86
N LEU A 26 -4.52 -16.24 1.04
CA LEU A 26 -5.94 -16.30 1.42
C LEU A 26 -6.39 -17.74 1.71
N SER A 27 -5.97 -18.72 0.92
CA SER A 27 -6.40 -20.12 1.09
C SER A 27 -5.87 -20.74 2.37
N VAL A 28 -4.62 -20.45 2.74
CA VAL A 28 -3.96 -21.03 3.93
C VAL A 28 -4.06 -20.16 5.19
N GLY A 29 -4.67 -18.97 5.09
CA GLY A 29 -4.78 -18.05 6.23
C GLY A 29 -3.43 -17.46 6.66
N ALA A 30 -2.50 -17.29 5.73
CA ALA A 30 -1.20 -16.69 6.01
C ALA A 30 -1.24 -15.18 5.81
N SER A 31 -0.44 -14.47 6.61
CA SER A 31 -0.26 -13.02 6.46
C SER A 31 0.46 -12.67 5.14
N LEU A 32 0.05 -11.57 4.54
CA LEU A 32 0.72 -10.97 3.38
C LEU A 32 0.50 -9.46 3.42
N SER A 33 1.54 -8.70 3.14
CA SER A 33 1.45 -7.26 2.93
C SER A 33 2.12 -6.84 1.64
N VAL A 34 1.48 -5.94 0.90
CA VAL A 34 2.08 -5.25 -0.23
C VAL A 34 1.83 -3.76 -0.12
N ILE A 35 2.91 -2.98 -0.24
CA ILE A 35 2.83 -1.53 -0.32
C ILE A 35 3.26 -1.06 -1.71
N ARG A 36 2.61 0.01 -2.17
CA ARG A 36 2.95 0.69 -3.42
C ARG A 36 3.59 2.02 -3.08
N MET A 37 4.66 2.36 -3.78
CA MET A 37 5.27 3.68 -3.67
C MET A 37 5.27 4.37 -5.02
N GLN A 38 4.79 5.59 -5.02
CA GLN A 38 4.82 6.49 -6.17
C GLN A 38 5.88 7.58 -5.96
N ASP A 39 5.90 8.57 -6.83
CA ASP A 39 6.97 9.57 -6.91
C ASP A 39 7.13 10.38 -5.63
N VAL A 40 6.04 10.72 -4.96
CA VAL A 40 6.07 11.50 -3.71
C VAL A 40 6.69 10.71 -2.57
N GLU A 41 6.25 9.46 -2.39
CA GLU A 41 6.80 8.58 -1.36
C GLU A 41 8.27 8.26 -1.64
N ALA A 42 8.63 8.09 -2.91
CA ALA A 42 10.01 7.87 -3.34
C ALA A 42 10.91 9.02 -2.98
N LYS A 43 10.45 10.26 -3.26
CA LYS A 43 11.19 11.47 -2.90
C LYS A 43 11.36 11.59 -1.38
N ILE A 44 10.29 11.39 -0.61
CA ILE A 44 10.35 11.44 0.85
C ILE A 44 11.40 10.45 1.38
N MET A 45 11.42 9.23 0.87
CA MET A 45 12.37 8.21 1.29
C MET A 45 13.81 8.61 0.97
N GLN A 46 14.04 9.18 -0.21
CA GLN A 46 15.38 9.64 -0.60
C GLN A 46 15.83 10.80 0.29
N ASP A 47 14.97 11.80 0.52
CA ASP A 47 15.28 12.96 1.35
C ASP A 47 15.56 12.55 2.81
N ILE A 48 14.82 11.59 3.35
CA ILE A 48 15.11 11.00 4.67
C ILE A 48 16.50 10.36 4.69
N ALA A 49 16.87 9.62 3.64
CA ALA A 49 18.17 8.99 3.56
C ALA A 49 19.32 10.00 3.44
N ASP A 50 19.07 11.10 2.78
CA ASP A 50 20.04 12.19 2.58
C ASP A 50 20.08 13.15 3.79
N GLY A 51 19.26 12.90 4.81
CA GLY A 51 19.21 13.72 6.03
C GLY A 51 18.52 15.08 5.85
N ALA A 52 17.73 15.22 4.79
CA ALA A 52 16.97 16.45 4.53
C ALA A 52 15.89 16.70 5.59
N SER A 53 15.55 17.96 5.81
CA SER A 53 14.39 18.32 6.64
C SER A 53 13.09 18.15 5.87
N LEU A 54 11.95 18.02 6.57
CA LEU A 54 10.65 17.97 5.91
C LEU A 54 10.38 19.24 5.08
N SER A 55 10.81 20.41 5.57
CA SER A 55 10.67 21.64 4.82
C SER A 55 11.43 21.62 3.48
N ASP A 56 12.61 21.01 3.45
CA ASP A 56 13.37 20.86 2.21
C ASP A 56 12.71 19.84 1.28
N THR A 57 12.18 18.74 1.85
CA THR A 57 11.47 17.68 1.11
C THR A 57 10.24 18.20 0.38
N ILE A 58 9.44 19.03 1.05
CA ILE A 58 8.18 19.56 0.48
C ILE A 58 8.38 20.88 -0.28
N GLN A 59 9.58 21.42 -0.30
CA GLN A 59 9.88 22.64 -1.05
C GLN A 59 9.59 22.41 -2.55
N GLY A 60 8.70 23.23 -3.10
CA GLY A 60 8.25 23.11 -4.50
C GLY A 60 7.05 22.20 -4.71
N TYR A 61 6.50 21.60 -3.65
CA TYR A 61 5.19 20.94 -3.73
C TYR A 61 4.08 21.97 -3.56
N SER A 62 2.99 21.80 -4.33
CA SER A 62 1.78 22.58 -4.09
C SER A 62 1.10 22.14 -2.79
N ASP A 63 0.35 23.05 -2.17
CA ASP A 63 -0.45 22.73 -0.99
C ASP A 63 -1.41 21.57 -1.23
N GLU A 64 -1.95 21.46 -2.46
CA GLU A 64 -2.82 20.36 -2.88
C GLU A 64 -2.05 19.02 -2.88
N LEU A 65 -0.82 19.00 -3.37
CA LEU A 65 0.01 17.79 -3.39
C LEU A 65 0.41 17.38 -1.97
N ILE A 66 0.71 18.35 -1.10
CA ILE A 66 1.03 18.12 0.31
C ILE A 66 -0.20 17.51 1.01
N ALA A 67 -1.38 18.10 0.84
CA ALA A 67 -2.62 17.59 1.40
C ALA A 67 -2.97 16.20 0.86
N TRP A 68 -2.86 16.00 -0.45
CA TRP A 68 -3.14 14.71 -1.09
C TRP A 68 -2.18 13.61 -0.66
N SER A 69 -0.91 13.93 -0.45
CA SER A 69 0.08 12.97 0.06
C SER A 69 -0.02 12.72 1.57
N GLY A 70 -0.93 13.44 2.27
CA GLY A 70 -1.15 13.27 3.71
C GLY A 70 0.02 13.77 4.56
N LEU A 71 0.72 14.78 4.10
CA LEU A 71 1.85 15.41 4.82
C LEU A 71 1.42 16.60 5.67
N THR A 72 0.16 16.97 5.65
CA THR A 72 -0.40 17.97 6.56
C THR A 72 -0.51 17.37 7.97
N ASP A 73 -0.24 18.18 8.98
CA ASP A 73 -0.42 17.81 10.39
C ASP A 73 0.48 16.67 10.92
N ILE A 74 1.55 16.32 10.19
CA ILE A 74 2.50 15.31 10.63
C ILE A 74 3.92 15.91 10.73
N THR A 75 4.64 15.55 11.77
CA THR A 75 6.03 15.95 11.92
C THR A 75 6.95 15.11 11.04
N TYR A 76 8.06 15.69 10.61
CA TYR A 76 9.06 14.97 9.82
C TYR A 76 9.57 13.70 10.50
N GLY A 77 9.84 13.75 11.79
CA GLY A 77 10.29 12.59 12.55
C GLY A 77 9.26 11.47 12.54
N GLU A 78 7.97 11.78 12.59
CA GLU A 78 6.90 10.79 12.53
C GLU A 78 6.75 10.21 11.12
N VAL A 79 6.85 11.03 10.06
CA VAL A 79 6.90 10.53 8.67
C VAL A 79 8.06 9.54 8.50
N ALA A 80 9.26 9.94 8.92
CA ALA A 80 10.45 9.11 8.82
C ALA A 80 10.29 7.78 9.56
N ARG A 81 9.77 7.83 10.79
CA ARG A 81 9.50 6.63 11.60
C ARG A 81 8.52 5.67 10.92
N ARG A 82 7.40 6.19 10.39
CA ARG A 82 6.36 5.39 9.73
C ARG A 82 6.82 4.79 8.42
N MET A 83 7.54 5.58 7.63
CA MET A 83 8.11 5.09 6.37
C MET A 83 9.16 4.01 6.62
N LYS A 84 10.03 4.20 7.61
CA LYS A 84 10.99 3.18 8.03
C LYS A 84 10.29 1.88 8.44
N LEU A 85 9.25 1.97 9.26
CA LEU A 85 8.48 0.81 9.70
C LEU A 85 7.82 0.10 8.50
N ALA A 86 7.24 0.85 7.56
CA ALA A 86 6.66 0.27 6.35
C ALA A 86 7.70 -0.51 5.53
N VAL A 87 8.89 0.07 5.37
CA VAL A 87 10.01 -0.54 4.64
C VAL A 87 10.48 -1.83 5.31
N GLU A 88 10.67 -1.80 6.63
CA GLU A 88 11.24 -2.92 7.39
C GLU A 88 10.27 -4.11 7.54
N THR A 89 8.98 -3.89 7.35
CA THR A 89 7.97 -4.90 7.67
C THR A 89 7.11 -5.39 6.51
N THR A 90 7.24 -4.79 5.31
CA THR A 90 6.47 -5.24 4.15
C THR A 90 7.04 -6.51 3.53
N ASP A 91 6.15 -7.42 3.10
CA ASP A 91 6.55 -8.66 2.40
C ASP A 91 6.84 -8.40 0.93
N TYR A 92 6.05 -7.49 0.32
CA TYR A 92 6.16 -7.14 -1.10
C TYR A 92 6.18 -5.64 -1.28
N PHE A 93 6.97 -5.21 -2.24
CA PHE A 93 7.11 -3.81 -2.61
C PHE A 93 6.79 -3.62 -4.09
N ALA A 94 5.90 -2.68 -4.40
CA ALA A 94 5.52 -2.33 -5.76
C ALA A 94 5.95 -0.89 -6.07
N PRO A 95 7.19 -0.69 -6.55
CA PRO A 95 7.71 0.62 -6.87
C PRO A 95 7.07 1.17 -8.14
N SER A 96 6.89 2.49 -8.22
CA SER A 96 6.53 3.16 -9.48
C SER A 96 7.66 3.01 -10.49
N LEU A 97 7.28 2.80 -11.76
CA LEU A 97 8.25 2.76 -12.86
C LEU A 97 9.01 4.09 -13.00
N SER A 98 8.35 5.21 -12.76
CA SER A 98 8.99 6.53 -12.76
C SER A 98 10.01 6.67 -11.62
N GLY A 99 9.74 6.11 -10.45
CA GLY A 99 10.70 6.03 -9.35
C GLY A 99 11.89 5.13 -9.64
N LEU A 100 11.74 4.13 -10.51
CA LEU A 100 12.85 3.29 -10.97
C LEU A 100 13.69 3.95 -12.08
N ILE A 101 13.09 4.80 -12.89
CA ILE A 101 13.73 5.44 -14.06
C ILE A 101 14.50 6.69 -13.64
N ARG A 102 14.15 7.35 -12.56
CA ARG A 102 14.91 8.50 -12.08
C ARG A 102 16.19 8.05 -11.40
N PRO A 103 17.38 8.41 -11.95
CA PRO A 103 18.66 8.00 -11.35
C PRO A 103 18.87 8.51 -9.94
N ASP A 104 18.05 9.47 -9.53
CA ASP A 104 18.10 10.14 -8.23
C ASP A 104 17.44 9.31 -7.10
N TYR A 105 16.66 8.26 -7.42
CA TYR A 105 15.95 7.47 -6.44
C TYR A 105 16.39 6.02 -6.45
N ASP A 106 17.32 5.67 -5.57
CA ASP A 106 17.68 4.28 -5.34
C ASP A 106 16.81 3.66 -4.24
N LEU A 107 15.52 3.53 -4.52
CA LEU A 107 14.56 2.97 -3.56
C LEU A 107 14.86 1.54 -3.16
N LEU A 108 15.54 0.79 -4.01
CA LEU A 108 15.78 -0.63 -3.80
C LEU A 108 16.75 -0.92 -2.67
N LYS A 109 17.60 0.05 -2.32
CA LYS A 109 18.45 -0.06 -1.13
C LYS A 109 17.64 -0.15 0.17
N PHE A 110 16.41 0.37 0.17
CA PHE A 110 15.52 0.33 1.33
C PHE A 110 14.68 -0.95 1.41
N PHE A 111 14.46 -1.63 0.28
CA PHE A 111 13.60 -2.81 0.15
C PHE A 111 14.37 -4.07 -0.26
N ASP A 112 15.62 -4.18 0.14
CA ASP A 112 16.48 -5.32 -0.25
C ASP A 112 15.91 -6.68 0.21
N HIS A 113 15.17 -6.69 1.32
CA HIS A 113 14.49 -7.86 1.86
C HIS A 113 13.13 -8.16 1.21
N ALA A 114 12.47 -7.15 0.63
CA ALA A 114 11.15 -7.31 0.05
C ALA A 114 11.23 -7.84 -1.38
N ARG A 115 10.22 -8.64 -1.75
CA ARG A 115 10.04 -9.08 -3.13
C ARG A 115 9.38 -7.97 -3.95
N LEU A 116 9.85 -7.80 -5.18
CA LEU A 116 9.33 -6.78 -6.06
C LEU A 116 8.11 -7.30 -6.82
N VAL A 117 7.10 -6.45 -6.94
CA VAL A 117 5.88 -6.67 -7.72
C VAL A 117 5.70 -5.50 -8.68
N ASP A 118 5.17 -5.76 -9.87
CA ASP A 118 4.79 -4.70 -10.80
C ASP A 118 3.78 -3.75 -10.15
N ASN A 119 4.08 -2.46 -10.10
CA ASN A 119 3.20 -1.44 -9.49
C ASN A 119 1.83 -1.35 -10.18
N GLY A 120 1.76 -1.73 -11.44
CA GLY A 120 0.52 -1.79 -12.21
C GLY A 120 -0.44 -2.90 -11.77
N PHE A 121 -0.06 -3.81 -10.88
CA PHE A 121 -0.84 -5.01 -10.55
C PHE A 121 -2.31 -4.68 -10.20
N ALA A 122 -2.54 -3.66 -9.38
CA ALA A 122 -3.87 -3.29 -8.93
C ALA A 122 -4.78 -2.76 -10.07
N ALA A 123 -4.19 -2.20 -11.13
CA ALA A 123 -4.89 -1.74 -12.31
C ALA A 123 -4.98 -2.82 -13.41
N ALA A 124 -3.99 -3.71 -13.48
CA ALA A 124 -3.87 -4.73 -14.51
C ALA A 124 -4.76 -5.95 -14.26
N TRP A 125 -5.11 -6.24 -13.01
CA TRP A 125 -6.06 -7.31 -12.72
C TRP A 125 -7.41 -7.02 -13.36
N SER A 126 -7.92 -7.97 -14.12
CA SER A 126 -9.24 -7.90 -14.74
C SER A 126 -10.36 -7.86 -13.67
N LYS A 127 -11.58 -7.62 -14.09
CA LYS A 127 -12.74 -7.72 -13.18
C LYS A 127 -12.83 -9.13 -12.60
N GLU A 128 -12.62 -10.15 -13.44
CA GLU A 128 -12.64 -11.56 -13.05
C GLU A 128 -11.56 -11.89 -12.03
N ASP A 129 -10.32 -11.39 -12.23
CA ASP A 129 -9.21 -11.58 -11.29
C ASP A 129 -9.54 -11.00 -9.91
N ARG A 130 -10.08 -9.79 -9.88
CA ARG A 130 -10.49 -9.14 -8.63
C ARG A 130 -11.63 -9.88 -7.95
N THR A 131 -12.63 -10.34 -8.73
CA THR A 131 -13.74 -11.14 -8.21
C THR A 131 -13.22 -12.44 -7.59
N GLU A 132 -12.31 -13.15 -8.25
CA GLU A 132 -11.70 -14.38 -7.72
C GLU A 132 -11.00 -14.14 -6.36
N ILE A 133 -10.26 -13.02 -6.23
CA ILE A 133 -9.61 -12.65 -4.97
C ILE A 133 -10.66 -12.33 -3.88
N LEU A 134 -11.70 -11.57 -4.22
CA LEU A 134 -12.79 -11.23 -3.30
C LEU A 134 -13.52 -12.49 -2.82
N ASP A 135 -13.82 -13.41 -3.74
CA ASP A 135 -14.48 -14.68 -3.44
C ASP A 135 -13.61 -15.57 -2.54
N ALA A 136 -12.32 -15.68 -2.83
CA ALA A 136 -11.38 -16.41 -1.99
C ALA A 136 -11.24 -15.83 -0.58
N ALA A 137 -11.40 -14.53 -0.44
CA ALA A 137 -11.35 -13.85 0.85
C ALA A 137 -12.60 -14.04 1.70
N HIS A 138 -13.80 -14.11 1.11
CA HIS A 138 -15.13 -14.14 1.74
C HIS A 138 -15.45 -12.93 2.62
N THR A 139 -14.46 -12.28 3.20
CA THR A 139 -14.60 -11.13 4.09
C THR A 139 -13.57 -10.07 3.74
N VAL A 140 -14.03 -8.85 3.45
CA VAL A 140 -13.21 -7.76 2.94
C VAL A 140 -13.37 -6.53 3.82
N LEU A 141 -12.25 -5.94 4.23
CA LEU A 141 -12.21 -4.66 4.91
C LEU A 141 -11.63 -3.61 3.95
N VAL A 142 -12.32 -2.50 3.82
CA VAL A 142 -11.82 -1.35 3.07
C VAL A 142 -11.38 -0.27 4.05
N ILE A 143 -10.18 0.27 3.84
CA ILE A 143 -9.65 1.41 4.60
C ILE A 143 -9.41 2.56 3.62
N HIS A 144 -10.18 3.63 3.75
CA HIS A 144 -10.13 4.77 2.84
C HIS A 144 -10.58 6.06 3.53
N ALA A 145 -10.11 7.22 3.05
CA ALA A 145 -10.51 8.52 3.59
C ALA A 145 -11.96 8.91 3.22
N ASN A 146 -12.40 8.54 2.01
CA ASN A 146 -13.71 8.88 1.49
C ASN A 146 -14.77 7.84 1.93
N THR A 147 -15.74 8.27 2.73
CA THR A 147 -16.85 7.42 3.19
C THR A 147 -17.73 6.92 2.05
N GLY A 148 -17.90 7.71 0.99
CA GLY A 148 -18.67 7.30 -0.20
C GLY A 148 -18.12 6.03 -0.86
N VAL A 149 -16.80 5.85 -0.86
CA VAL A 149 -16.14 4.62 -1.31
C VAL A 149 -16.52 3.45 -0.40
N GLY A 150 -16.47 3.64 0.92
CA GLY A 150 -16.86 2.63 1.90
C GLY A 150 -18.32 2.21 1.76
N ASP A 151 -19.23 3.16 1.65
CA ASP A 151 -20.66 2.91 1.46
C ASP A 151 -20.95 2.17 0.14
N HIS A 152 -20.22 2.51 -0.92
CA HIS A 152 -20.36 1.83 -2.20
C HIS A 152 -19.87 0.39 -2.10
N PHE A 153 -18.70 0.14 -1.47
CA PHE A 153 -18.19 -1.20 -1.21
C PHE A 153 -19.19 -2.07 -0.43
N GLN A 154 -19.73 -1.54 0.65
CA GLN A 154 -20.69 -2.29 1.49
C GLN A 154 -21.96 -2.66 0.73
N ARG A 155 -22.45 -1.77 -0.16
CA ARG A 155 -23.62 -2.05 -0.99
C ARG A 155 -23.36 -3.02 -2.13
N SER A 156 -22.18 -2.94 -2.74
CA SER A 156 -21.83 -3.73 -3.92
C SER A 156 -21.36 -5.14 -3.60
N LEU A 157 -20.78 -5.36 -2.42
CA LEU A 157 -20.29 -6.66 -1.97
C LEU A 157 -21.30 -7.36 -1.05
N THR A 158 -22.54 -7.50 -1.50
CA THR A 158 -23.64 -8.10 -0.72
C THR A 158 -23.39 -9.55 -0.35
N TYR A 159 -22.62 -10.30 -1.14
CA TYR A 159 -22.24 -11.69 -0.88
C TYR A 159 -21.01 -11.84 0.02
N HIS A 160 -20.26 -10.76 0.20
CA HIS A 160 -19.08 -10.73 1.04
C HIS A 160 -19.38 -9.90 2.28
N ARG A 161 -18.92 -10.34 3.44
CA ARG A 161 -18.98 -9.49 4.63
C ARG A 161 -17.99 -8.35 4.45
N ALA A 162 -18.47 -7.23 3.93
CA ALA A 162 -17.68 -6.05 3.71
C ALA A 162 -17.71 -5.13 4.93
N GLY A 163 -16.55 -4.72 5.39
CA GLY A 163 -16.38 -3.71 6.43
C GLY A 163 -15.71 -2.46 5.88
N TYR A 164 -15.88 -1.35 6.57
CA TYR A 164 -15.22 -0.10 6.24
C TYR A 164 -14.63 0.55 7.48
N LEU A 165 -13.41 1.05 7.38
CA LEU A 165 -12.78 1.91 8.36
C LEU A 165 -12.33 3.21 7.69
N LYS A 166 -12.73 4.33 8.26
CA LYS A 166 -12.33 5.64 7.79
C LYS A 166 -10.91 5.96 8.28
N LEU A 167 -10.05 6.38 7.36
CA LEU A 167 -8.72 6.91 7.64
C LEU A 167 -8.61 8.30 7.02
N SER A 168 -8.99 9.34 7.75
CA SER A 168 -9.00 10.72 7.26
C SER A 168 -7.69 11.47 7.53
N ASN A 169 -7.00 11.10 8.59
CA ASN A 169 -5.74 11.71 9.00
C ASN A 169 -4.86 10.70 9.74
N TRP A 170 -3.65 11.11 10.05
CA TRP A 170 -2.60 10.32 10.68
C TRP A 170 -2.88 9.90 12.11
N ASP A 171 -3.59 10.73 12.86
CA ASP A 171 -3.88 10.47 14.28
C ASP A 171 -4.77 9.25 14.45
N GLN A 172 -5.50 8.89 13.39
CA GLN A 172 -6.38 7.72 13.39
C GLN A 172 -5.66 6.41 13.09
N ALA A 173 -4.41 6.46 12.61
CA ALA A 173 -3.74 5.28 12.05
C ALA A 173 -3.63 4.13 13.07
N GLU A 174 -3.19 4.40 14.29
CA GLU A 174 -3.05 3.36 15.33
C GLU A 174 -4.41 2.74 15.68
N SER A 175 -5.44 3.57 15.86
CA SER A 175 -6.81 3.08 16.10
C SER A 175 -7.35 2.26 14.93
N VAL A 176 -7.03 2.64 13.69
CA VAL A 176 -7.41 1.89 12.49
C VAL A 176 -6.68 0.54 12.44
N ILE A 177 -5.38 0.52 12.76
CA ILE A 177 -4.61 -0.73 12.84
C ILE A 177 -5.21 -1.67 13.87
N GLU A 178 -5.45 -1.22 15.09
CA GLU A 178 -6.03 -2.03 16.17
C GLU A 178 -7.39 -2.60 15.77
N LYS A 179 -8.29 -1.77 15.26
CA LYS A 179 -9.62 -2.19 14.79
C LYS A 179 -9.52 -3.19 13.63
N ALA A 180 -8.69 -2.91 12.63
CA ALA A 180 -8.51 -3.79 11.49
C ALA A 180 -7.94 -5.16 11.89
N ARG A 181 -7.03 -5.19 12.86
CA ARG A 181 -6.49 -6.45 13.41
C ARG A 181 -7.55 -7.26 14.13
N ALA A 182 -8.44 -6.61 14.89
CA ALA A 182 -9.49 -7.27 15.68
C ALA A 182 -10.67 -7.77 14.82
N LEU A 183 -10.95 -7.14 13.68
CA LEU A 183 -12.05 -7.52 12.79
C LEU A 183 -11.77 -8.85 12.06
N PRO A 184 -12.81 -9.68 11.79
CA PRO A 184 -12.63 -11.03 11.22
C PRO A 184 -12.41 -11.01 9.69
N HIS A 185 -12.01 -9.89 9.11
CA HIS A 185 -11.78 -9.77 7.67
C HIS A 185 -10.44 -10.40 7.28
N ARG A 186 -10.44 -11.16 6.19
CA ARG A 186 -9.26 -11.85 5.68
C ARG A 186 -8.48 -11.04 4.66
N LEU A 187 -9.19 -10.25 3.86
CA LEU A 187 -8.61 -9.32 2.90
C LEU A 187 -8.83 -7.89 3.40
N VAL A 188 -7.77 -7.11 3.39
CA VAL A 188 -7.81 -5.67 3.66
C VAL A 188 -7.33 -4.94 2.43
N LEU A 189 -8.19 -4.14 1.83
CA LEU A 189 -7.85 -3.23 0.75
C LEU A 189 -7.68 -1.84 1.35
N PHE A 190 -6.54 -1.22 1.15
CA PHE A 190 -6.36 0.14 1.65
C PHE A 190 -5.85 1.08 0.56
N ALA A 191 -6.26 2.32 0.68
CA ALA A 191 -5.73 3.43 -0.07
C ALA A 191 -5.34 4.52 0.92
N GLY A 192 -4.06 4.65 1.11
CA GLY A 192 -3.50 5.63 2.02
C GLY A 192 -2.42 6.44 1.33
N SER A 193 -2.27 7.67 1.79
CA SER A 193 -1.19 8.54 1.39
C SER A 193 0.17 8.05 1.94
N ALA A 194 1.23 8.79 1.65
CA ALA A 194 2.61 8.44 1.98
C ALA A 194 2.77 7.86 3.39
N GLY A 195 2.21 8.48 4.37
CA GLY A 195 2.39 8.00 5.68
C GLY A 195 1.41 6.90 6.13
N ALA A 196 0.39 6.50 5.36
CA ALA A 196 -0.41 5.32 5.65
C ALA A 196 0.26 4.01 5.19
N LYS A 197 1.41 4.08 4.52
CA LYS A 197 2.08 2.88 4.00
C LYS A 197 2.39 1.84 5.09
N TYR A 198 2.75 2.27 6.30
CA TYR A 198 3.05 1.36 7.40
C TYR A 198 1.82 0.62 7.95
N ILE A 199 0.60 1.12 7.71
CA ILE A 199 -0.64 0.52 8.17
C ILE A 199 -0.82 -0.89 7.58
N GLY A 200 -0.50 -1.06 6.30
CA GLY A 200 -0.60 -2.36 5.63
C GLY A 200 0.20 -3.46 6.32
N PRO A 201 1.53 -3.35 6.40
CA PRO A 201 2.35 -4.32 7.12
C PRO A 201 1.96 -4.48 8.59
N ALA A 202 1.65 -3.37 9.29
CA ALA A 202 1.25 -3.42 10.69
C ALA A 202 -0.05 -4.22 10.93
N ILE A 203 -1.01 -4.15 10.00
CA ILE A 203 -2.22 -4.97 10.06
C ILE A 203 -1.90 -6.43 9.73
N ALA A 204 -1.13 -6.69 8.68
CA ALA A 204 -0.84 -8.04 8.21
C ALA A 204 -0.06 -8.87 9.24
N HIS A 205 0.94 -8.25 9.88
CA HIS A 205 1.88 -8.95 10.74
C HIS A 205 1.20 -9.78 11.84
N GLY A 206 1.35 -11.10 11.78
CA GLY A 206 0.85 -12.05 12.77
C GLY A 206 -0.68 -12.19 12.85
N THR A 207 -1.44 -11.71 11.84
CA THR A 207 -2.92 -11.77 11.87
C THR A 207 -3.55 -12.77 10.91
N GLY A 208 -2.78 -13.34 9.99
CA GLY A 208 -3.31 -14.18 8.90
C GLY A 208 -4.08 -13.40 7.85
N LYS A 209 -3.97 -12.05 7.82
CA LYS A 209 -4.66 -11.20 6.86
C LYS A 209 -3.78 -10.90 5.64
N VAL A 210 -4.41 -10.85 4.49
CA VAL A 210 -3.81 -10.33 3.26
C VAL A 210 -4.16 -8.84 3.15
N VAL A 211 -3.15 -7.98 3.10
CA VAL A 211 -3.32 -6.52 3.09
C VAL A 211 -2.69 -5.94 1.83
N ILE A 212 -3.51 -5.30 1.01
CA ILE A 212 -3.12 -4.80 -0.32
C ILE A 212 -3.31 -3.29 -0.40
N ASP A 213 -2.23 -2.57 -0.66
CA ASP A 213 -2.28 -1.16 -1.04
C ASP A 213 -2.73 -1.06 -2.51
N VAL A 214 -3.99 -0.73 -2.72
CA VAL A 214 -4.55 -0.53 -4.06
C VAL A 214 -4.53 0.93 -4.50
N GLY A 215 -4.29 1.86 -3.59
CA GLY A 215 -4.19 3.29 -3.84
C GLY A 215 -5.41 3.82 -4.61
N VAL A 216 -5.18 4.67 -5.59
CA VAL A 216 -6.22 5.28 -6.43
C VAL A 216 -7.02 4.28 -7.27
N GLN A 217 -6.62 3.02 -7.32
CA GLN A 217 -7.34 1.96 -8.03
C GLN A 217 -8.49 1.36 -7.20
N MET A 218 -8.72 1.85 -5.98
CA MET A 218 -9.75 1.34 -5.07
C MET A 218 -11.11 1.20 -5.75
N GLU A 219 -11.51 2.20 -6.55
CA GLU A 219 -12.81 2.19 -7.23
C GLU A 219 -12.96 1.05 -8.25
N LYS A 220 -11.86 0.57 -8.83
CA LYS A 220 -11.88 -0.57 -9.75
C LYS A 220 -12.15 -1.92 -9.06
N TRP A 221 -12.01 -1.97 -7.75
CA TRP A 221 -12.31 -3.17 -6.97
C TRP A 221 -13.79 -3.29 -6.63
N LEU A 222 -14.56 -2.26 -6.96
CA LEU A 222 -16.02 -2.30 -6.88
C LEU A 222 -16.55 -3.18 -8.00
N PRO A 223 -17.44 -4.14 -7.70
CA PRO A 223 -18.02 -5.02 -8.70
C PRO A 223 -18.90 -4.28 -9.70
#